data_a71f4f27a5613d84ce89d68cfec97d41
#
_entry.id   a71f4f27a5613d84ce89d68cfec97d41
#
_cell.length_a   1.000
_cell.length_b   1.000
_cell.length_c   1.000
_cell.angle_alpha   90.00
_cell.angle_beta   90.00
_cell.angle_gamma   90.00
#
_symmetry.space_group_name_H-M   'P 1'
#
loop_
_entity.id
_entity.type
_entity.pdbx_description
1 polymer ?
#
loop_
_entity_poly.entity_id
_entity_poly.type
_entity_poly.pdbx_seq_one_letter_code
_entity_poly.pdbx_strand_id
1 'polypeptide(L)'
;FAAGLNLGGLEFAHGIPGTVGGGVYMNAGAYGGEIKDVCTRVRIMDMEGNARWITNEEAAFSYRHSAIEDNPWIVVAAEFELTPKPEAEVWEKMKELIGKRRASQPLDLPSAGSAFKRPVGGYAAALIDQTGLKGFQVGGAAVSEKHAGFVVNLGGATAADVQELLKAVSDKVFDRTGIRLEPEVRIW
;
A
#
# COMPACT_ATOMS: atom_id res chain seq x y z
N PHE A 1 18.12 -3.92 -6.88
CA PHE A 1 19.08 -4.96 -6.47
C PHE A 1 18.74 -6.29 -7.16
N ALA A 2 17.56 -6.87 -6.97
CA ALA A 2 17.18 -8.16 -7.56
C ALA A 2 17.33 -8.20 -9.10
N ALA A 3 16.88 -7.15 -9.79
CA ALA A 3 17.01 -7.01 -11.24
C ALA A 3 18.47 -7.12 -11.72
N GLY A 4 19.41 -6.44 -11.04
CA GLY A 4 20.84 -6.52 -11.36
C GLY A 4 21.49 -7.87 -11.02
N LEU A 5 20.75 -8.79 -10.41
CA LEU A 5 21.14 -10.19 -10.18
C LEU A 5 20.40 -11.17 -11.09
N ASN A 6 19.71 -10.70 -12.12
CA ASN A 6 18.88 -11.51 -13.02
C ASN A 6 17.76 -12.27 -12.29
N LEU A 7 17.13 -11.63 -11.28
CA LEU A 7 16.08 -12.21 -10.48
C LEU A 7 14.77 -11.39 -10.62
N GLY A 8 13.72 -12.05 -11.07
CA GLY A 8 12.36 -11.50 -11.16
C GLY A 8 11.45 -12.06 -10.06
N GLY A 9 10.33 -11.37 -9.84
CA GLY A 9 9.32 -11.71 -8.82
C GLY A 9 8.98 -10.53 -7.91
N LEU A 10 9.83 -9.49 -7.85
CA LEU A 10 9.59 -8.28 -7.06
C LEU A 10 9.24 -7.04 -7.90
N GLU A 11 9.02 -7.18 -9.20
CA GLU A 11 8.74 -6.06 -10.10
C GLU A 11 7.48 -5.29 -9.70
N PHE A 12 6.48 -5.96 -9.12
CA PHE A 12 5.25 -5.35 -8.63
C PHE A 12 5.49 -4.30 -7.53
N ALA A 13 6.55 -4.51 -6.73
CA ALA A 13 6.90 -3.64 -5.62
C ALA A 13 7.62 -2.37 -6.07
N HIS A 14 8.08 -2.30 -7.35
CA HIS A 14 8.80 -1.14 -7.86
C HIS A 14 7.96 0.13 -7.80
N GLY A 15 8.48 1.14 -7.09
CA GLY A 15 7.80 2.42 -6.87
C GLY A 15 6.77 2.43 -5.73
N ILE A 16 6.63 1.36 -4.94
CA ILE A 16 5.95 1.43 -3.64
C ILE A 16 6.92 2.13 -2.67
N PRO A 17 6.54 3.28 -2.07
CA PRO A 17 7.40 3.95 -1.10
C PRO A 17 7.40 3.18 0.23
N GLY A 18 8.54 3.19 0.93
CA GLY A 18 8.67 2.56 2.24
C GLY A 18 9.87 1.62 2.33
N THR A 19 9.87 0.78 3.34
CA THR A 19 10.93 -0.20 3.64
C THR A 19 10.48 -1.62 3.33
N VAL A 20 11.44 -2.54 3.19
CA VAL A 20 11.14 -3.98 3.07
C VAL A 20 10.35 -4.47 4.30
N GLY A 21 10.73 -4.03 5.51
CA GLY A 21 10.02 -4.39 6.73
C GLY A 21 8.56 -3.94 6.74
N GLY A 22 8.28 -2.70 6.35
CA GLY A 22 6.90 -2.20 6.21
C GLY A 22 6.12 -2.94 5.12
N GLY A 23 6.79 -3.27 4.00
CA GLY A 23 6.19 -4.07 2.93
C GLY A 23 5.77 -5.47 3.39
N VAL A 24 6.63 -6.14 4.17
CA VAL A 24 6.33 -7.45 4.77
C VAL A 24 5.20 -7.33 5.80
N TYR A 25 5.29 -6.36 6.71
CA TYR A 25 4.27 -6.10 7.74
C TYR A 25 2.87 -5.95 7.14
N MET A 26 2.73 -5.21 6.05
CA MET A 26 1.48 -4.93 5.36
C MET A 26 1.12 -5.93 4.26
N ASN A 27 1.91 -6.96 4.01
CA ASN A 27 1.78 -7.76 2.79
C ASN A 27 1.60 -6.84 1.57
N ALA A 28 2.54 -5.94 1.36
CA ALA A 28 2.43 -4.94 0.30
C ALA A 28 2.23 -5.59 -1.07
N GLY A 29 1.31 -5.06 -1.86
CA GLY A 29 1.00 -5.60 -3.17
C GLY A 29 0.50 -4.54 -4.14
N ALA A 30 0.79 -4.76 -5.41
CA ALA A 30 0.34 -3.94 -6.53
C ALA A 30 0.38 -4.76 -7.82
N TYR A 31 -0.46 -4.41 -8.79
CA TYR A 31 -0.44 -4.99 -10.14
C TYR A 31 -0.51 -6.53 -10.18
N GLY A 32 -1.22 -7.12 -9.21
CA GLY A 32 -1.43 -8.56 -9.15
C GLY A 32 -0.36 -9.36 -8.42
N GLY A 33 0.70 -8.72 -7.88
CA GLY A 33 1.69 -9.37 -7.03
C GLY A 33 1.61 -8.86 -5.60
N GLU A 34 1.99 -9.68 -4.64
CA GLU A 34 2.05 -9.37 -3.21
C GLU A 34 3.33 -9.95 -2.59
N ILE A 35 3.74 -9.42 -1.44
CA ILE A 35 4.93 -9.92 -0.71
C ILE A 35 4.79 -11.42 -0.39
N LYS A 36 3.61 -11.88 -0.01
CA LYS A 36 3.36 -13.30 0.30
C LYS A 36 3.72 -14.26 -0.85
N ASP A 37 3.66 -13.78 -2.10
CA ASP A 37 3.87 -14.63 -3.29
C ASP A 37 5.34 -15.04 -3.44
N VAL A 38 6.25 -14.29 -2.83
CA VAL A 38 7.71 -14.45 -2.96
C VAL A 38 8.45 -14.56 -1.62
N CYS A 39 7.82 -14.18 -0.51
CA CYS A 39 8.42 -14.22 0.83
C CYS A 39 8.34 -15.65 1.37
N THR A 40 9.48 -16.29 1.66
CA THR A 40 9.54 -17.63 2.22
C THR A 40 9.53 -17.67 3.71
N ARG A 41 10.24 -16.72 4.34
CA ARG A 41 10.29 -16.57 5.80
C ARG A 41 10.67 -15.15 6.21
N VAL A 42 10.28 -14.79 7.43
CA VAL A 42 10.54 -13.47 8.01
C VAL A 42 11.29 -13.66 9.33
N ARG A 43 12.35 -12.90 9.53
CA ARG A 43 13.00 -12.80 10.83
C ARG A 43 12.32 -11.69 11.61
N ILE A 44 11.63 -12.06 12.68
CA ILE A 44 10.98 -11.13 13.61
C ILE A 44 11.81 -11.00 14.88
N MET A 45 11.62 -9.91 15.60
CA MET A 45 12.14 -9.67 16.94
C MET A 45 10.99 -9.21 17.83
N ASP A 46 10.88 -9.80 19.03
CA ASP A 46 9.91 -9.38 20.04
C ASP A 46 10.38 -8.15 20.84
N MET A 47 9.56 -7.66 21.76
CA MET A 47 9.88 -6.49 22.58
C MET A 47 10.95 -6.77 23.66
N GLU A 48 11.26 -8.03 23.94
CA GLU A 48 12.33 -8.48 24.82
C GLU A 48 13.69 -8.60 24.09
N GLY A 49 13.68 -8.43 22.73
CA GLY A 49 14.88 -8.51 21.92
C GLY A 49 15.20 -9.91 21.39
N ASN A 50 14.33 -10.90 21.61
CA ASN A 50 14.53 -12.25 21.08
C ASN A 50 14.15 -12.28 19.60
N ALA A 51 15.08 -12.78 18.76
CA ALA A 51 14.82 -12.87 17.32
C ALA A 51 14.66 -14.33 16.89
N ARG A 52 13.64 -14.59 16.03
CA ARG A 52 13.41 -15.89 15.42
C ARG A 52 12.92 -15.76 13.98
N TRP A 53 13.06 -16.82 13.22
CA TRP A 53 12.43 -16.92 11.91
C TRP A 53 11.01 -17.50 12.05
N ILE A 54 10.09 -16.92 11.31
CA ILE A 54 8.75 -17.45 11.05
C ILE A 54 8.61 -17.75 9.57
N THR A 55 7.85 -18.78 9.24
CA THR A 55 7.56 -19.16 7.85
C THR A 55 6.54 -18.22 7.22
N ASN A 56 6.36 -18.32 5.90
CA ASN A 56 5.28 -17.65 5.19
C ASN A 56 3.90 -18.01 5.78
N GLU A 57 3.69 -19.30 6.12
CA GLU A 57 2.46 -19.79 6.72
C GLU A 57 2.22 -19.18 8.12
N GLU A 58 3.24 -19.14 8.97
CA GLU A 58 3.17 -18.50 10.30
C GLU A 58 2.97 -16.98 10.21
N ALA A 59 3.47 -16.33 9.16
CA ALA A 59 3.25 -14.92 8.90
C ALA A 59 1.79 -14.61 8.50
N ALA A 60 0.99 -15.63 8.16
CA ALA A 60 -0.45 -15.58 7.91
C ALA A 60 -0.88 -14.37 7.05
N PHE A 61 -0.15 -14.15 5.96
CA PHE A 61 -0.38 -13.02 5.08
C PHE A 61 -1.79 -13.02 4.48
N SER A 62 -2.45 -11.89 4.55
CA SER A 62 -3.73 -11.64 3.90
C SER A 62 -3.75 -10.23 3.26
N TYR A 63 -4.90 -9.77 2.77
CA TYR A 63 -4.99 -8.46 2.13
C TYR A 63 -4.63 -7.33 3.10
N ARG A 64 -3.50 -6.65 2.84
CA ARG A 64 -2.97 -5.54 3.66
C ARG A 64 -2.78 -5.91 5.14
N HIS A 65 -2.41 -7.16 5.40
CA HIS A 65 -2.28 -7.68 6.76
C HIS A 65 -1.28 -8.84 6.85
N SER A 66 -0.66 -8.99 8.02
CA SER A 66 0.10 -10.18 8.42
C SER A 66 -0.02 -10.40 9.93
N ALA A 67 0.29 -11.62 10.41
CA ALA A 67 0.34 -11.92 11.84
C ALA A 67 1.34 -11.04 12.62
N ILE A 68 2.26 -10.37 11.93
CA ILE A 68 3.20 -9.44 12.55
C ILE A 68 2.47 -8.20 13.09
N GLU A 69 1.36 -7.81 12.44
CA GLU A 69 0.50 -6.71 12.89
C GLU A 69 -0.25 -7.04 14.18
N ASP A 70 -0.64 -8.30 14.36
CA ASP A 70 -1.40 -8.76 15.54
C ASP A 70 -0.50 -9.01 16.75
N ASN A 71 0.80 -8.91 16.57
CA ASN A 71 1.79 -9.19 17.61
C ASN A 71 2.75 -7.99 17.75
N PRO A 72 3.35 -7.80 18.94
CA PRO A 72 4.35 -6.75 19.14
C PRO A 72 5.72 -7.16 18.54
N TRP A 73 5.74 -7.44 17.23
CA TRP A 73 6.93 -7.90 16.53
C TRP A 73 7.49 -6.85 15.59
N ILE A 74 8.81 -6.83 15.49
CA ILE A 74 9.54 -5.98 14.55
C ILE A 74 10.13 -6.87 13.46
N VAL A 75 9.92 -6.52 12.17
CA VAL A 75 10.57 -7.20 11.05
C VAL A 75 12.05 -6.79 10.99
N VAL A 76 12.95 -7.75 11.16
CA VAL A 76 14.41 -7.55 11.12
C VAL A 76 14.97 -7.90 9.76
N ALA A 77 14.47 -8.97 9.14
CA ALA A 77 14.87 -9.42 7.80
C ALA A 77 13.74 -10.20 7.15
N ALA A 78 13.79 -10.32 5.83
CA ALA A 78 12.91 -11.20 5.07
C ALA A 78 13.72 -11.96 4.02
N GLU A 79 13.31 -13.19 3.75
CA GLU A 79 13.87 -14.03 2.70
C GLU A 79 12.85 -14.17 1.58
N PHE A 80 13.29 -13.93 0.35
CA PHE A 80 12.46 -14.00 -0.83
C PHE A 80 13.01 -15.07 -1.78
N GLU A 81 12.13 -15.93 -2.26
CA GLU A 81 12.43 -16.84 -3.36
C GLU A 81 12.04 -16.17 -4.67
N LEU A 82 13.04 -15.93 -5.52
CA LEU A 82 12.89 -15.21 -6.77
C LEU A 82 13.27 -16.12 -7.94
N THR A 83 12.66 -15.84 -9.09
CA THR A 83 12.87 -16.64 -10.30
C THR A 83 13.99 -16.06 -11.16
N PRO A 84 14.98 -16.85 -11.60
CA PRO A 84 15.95 -16.38 -12.59
C PRO A 84 15.26 -15.90 -13.87
N LYS A 85 15.56 -14.66 -14.26
CA LYS A 85 15.06 -14.02 -15.49
C LYS A 85 16.13 -13.13 -16.11
N PRO A 86 16.15 -12.99 -17.45
CA PRO A 86 17.03 -12.01 -18.09
C PRO A 86 16.84 -10.62 -17.51
N GLU A 87 17.93 -9.94 -17.20
CA GLU A 87 17.92 -8.60 -16.60
C GLU A 87 17.03 -7.62 -17.39
N ALA A 88 17.13 -7.67 -18.72
CA ALA A 88 16.34 -6.82 -19.60
C ALA A 88 14.82 -7.00 -19.39
N GLU A 89 14.35 -8.24 -19.23
CA GLU A 89 12.91 -8.50 -18.99
C GLU A 89 12.44 -7.94 -17.65
N VAL A 90 13.25 -8.07 -16.60
CA VAL A 90 12.94 -7.53 -15.27
C VAL A 90 12.84 -5.99 -15.35
N TRP A 91 13.81 -5.34 -15.97
CA TRP A 91 13.82 -3.88 -16.16
C TRP A 91 12.67 -3.40 -17.05
N GLU A 92 12.33 -4.12 -18.11
CA GLU A 92 11.17 -3.79 -18.94
C GLU A 92 9.87 -3.84 -18.13
N LYS A 93 9.68 -4.90 -17.32
CA LYS A 93 8.51 -5.00 -16.45
C LYS A 93 8.46 -3.90 -15.40
N MET A 94 9.56 -3.58 -14.76
CA MET A 94 9.66 -2.45 -13.82
C MET A 94 9.31 -1.12 -14.50
N LYS A 95 9.80 -0.89 -15.72
CA LYS A 95 9.48 0.30 -16.54
C LYS A 95 7.99 0.40 -16.86
N GLU A 96 7.40 -0.71 -17.29
CA GLU A 96 5.94 -0.80 -17.54
C GLU A 96 5.15 -0.39 -16.28
N LEU A 97 5.47 -0.99 -15.14
CA LEU A 97 4.72 -0.79 -13.91
C LEU A 97 4.88 0.63 -13.34
N ILE A 98 6.09 1.19 -13.36
CA ILE A 98 6.28 2.58 -12.94
C ILE A 98 5.62 3.57 -13.91
N GLY A 99 5.56 3.25 -15.20
CA GLY A 99 4.83 4.02 -16.19
C GLY A 99 3.32 4.06 -15.88
N LYS A 100 2.72 2.91 -15.60
CA LYS A 100 1.31 2.81 -15.15
C LYS A 100 1.07 3.61 -13.88
N ARG A 101 1.98 3.51 -12.91
CA ARG A 101 1.89 4.26 -11.65
C ARG A 101 1.93 5.78 -11.87
N ARG A 102 2.89 6.25 -12.67
CA ARG A 102 3.01 7.68 -13.02
C ARG A 102 1.80 8.20 -13.77
N ALA A 103 1.21 7.39 -14.63
CA ALA A 103 0.03 7.78 -15.40
C ALA A 103 -1.22 7.94 -14.52
N SER A 104 -1.39 7.08 -13.50
CA SER A 104 -2.62 7.00 -12.70
C SER A 104 -2.55 7.63 -11.32
N GLN A 105 -1.36 7.77 -10.70
CA GLN A 105 -1.21 8.23 -9.33
C GLN A 105 -0.68 9.67 -9.24
N PRO A 106 -1.04 10.44 -8.19
CA PRO A 106 -0.60 11.82 -7.98
C PRO A 106 0.80 11.85 -7.34
N LEU A 107 1.84 11.40 -8.08
CA LEU A 107 3.21 11.29 -7.56
C LEU A 107 3.93 12.64 -7.40
N ASP A 108 3.34 13.70 -7.87
CA ASP A 108 3.80 15.10 -7.81
C ASP A 108 3.40 15.79 -6.49
N LEU A 109 2.49 15.18 -5.71
CA LEU A 109 2.02 15.71 -4.44
C LEU A 109 2.32 14.73 -3.29
N PRO A 110 2.62 15.23 -2.08
CA PRO A 110 2.76 14.39 -0.89
C PRO A 110 1.47 13.62 -0.61
N SER A 111 1.59 12.31 -0.41
CA SER A 111 0.46 11.42 -0.16
C SER A 111 0.91 10.20 0.64
N ALA A 112 0.01 9.63 1.43
CA ALA A 112 0.21 8.37 2.14
C ALA A 112 -0.17 7.12 1.30
N GLY A 113 -0.37 7.28 -0.02
CA GLY A 113 -0.84 6.20 -0.90
C GLY A 113 -2.36 6.13 -0.98
N SER A 114 -2.90 4.93 -1.21
CA SER A 114 -4.34 4.70 -1.18
C SER A 114 -4.90 5.00 0.22
N ALA A 115 -5.93 5.85 0.26
CA ALA A 115 -6.50 6.31 1.53
C ALA A 115 -7.41 5.28 2.20
N PHE A 116 -8.05 4.40 1.41
CA PHE A 116 -9.02 3.43 1.90
C PHE A 116 -8.74 2.03 1.38
N LYS A 117 -9.02 1.03 2.22
CA LYS A 117 -9.02 -0.38 1.85
C LYS A 117 -10.05 -0.65 0.77
N ARG A 118 -9.84 -1.73 0.01
CA ARG A 118 -10.83 -2.17 -0.98
C ARG A 118 -12.08 -2.68 -0.26
N PRO A 119 -13.26 -2.07 -0.48
CA PRO A 119 -14.50 -2.56 0.08
C PRO A 119 -14.97 -3.83 -0.63
N VAL A 120 -15.85 -4.58 0.03
CA VAL A 120 -16.54 -5.73 -0.58
C VAL A 120 -17.36 -5.24 -1.77
N GLY A 121 -17.21 -5.90 -2.91
CA GLY A 121 -18.00 -5.62 -4.12
C GLY A 121 -17.52 -4.46 -4.99
N GLY A 122 -16.33 -3.88 -4.72
CA GLY A 122 -15.86 -2.77 -5.57
C GLY A 122 -14.46 -2.24 -5.26
N TYR A 123 -14.23 -1.04 -5.72
CA TYR A 123 -12.99 -0.29 -5.50
C TYR A 123 -13.34 1.04 -4.81
N ALA A 124 -12.66 1.35 -3.71
CA ALA A 124 -12.87 2.62 -3.00
C ALA A 124 -12.74 3.84 -3.93
N ALA A 125 -11.72 3.86 -4.78
CA ALA A 125 -11.53 4.94 -5.74
C ALA A 125 -12.71 5.14 -6.69
N ALA A 126 -13.33 4.06 -7.16
CA ALA A 126 -14.51 4.13 -8.03
C ALA A 126 -15.73 4.71 -7.30
N LEU A 127 -15.96 4.28 -6.06
CA LEU A 127 -17.06 4.80 -5.23
C LEU A 127 -16.89 6.29 -4.92
N ILE A 128 -15.66 6.72 -4.58
CA ILE A 128 -15.32 8.12 -4.31
C ILE A 128 -15.52 8.97 -5.57
N ASP A 129 -15.06 8.49 -6.74
CA ASP A 129 -15.23 9.18 -8.02
C ASP A 129 -16.70 9.30 -8.43
N GLN A 130 -17.47 8.20 -8.35
CA GLN A 130 -18.91 8.19 -8.61
C GLN A 130 -19.72 9.09 -7.65
N THR A 131 -19.19 9.30 -6.45
CA THR A 131 -19.77 10.24 -5.48
C THR A 131 -19.44 11.70 -5.81
N GLY A 132 -18.54 11.96 -6.78
CA GLY A 132 -18.13 13.30 -7.20
C GLY A 132 -17.19 13.99 -6.22
N LEU A 133 -16.34 13.22 -5.51
CA LEU A 133 -15.50 13.74 -4.43
C LEU A 133 -14.05 14.04 -4.86
N LYS A 134 -13.69 13.92 -6.15
CA LYS A 134 -12.40 14.44 -6.64
C LYS A 134 -12.29 15.93 -6.32
N GLY A 135 -11.16 16.38 -5.82
CA GLY A 135 -10.93 17.76 -5.40
C GLY A 135 -11.60 18.18 -4.09
N PHE A 136 -12.41 17.30 -3.45
CA PHE A 136 -13.00 17.61 -2.16
C PHE A 136 -11.91 17.83 -1.12
N GLN A 137 -11.95 18.98 -0.42
CA GLN A 137 -10.87 19.47 0.42
C GLN A 137 -11.34 19.77 1.84
N VAL A 138 -10.45 19.50 2.80
CA VAL A 138 -10.56 19.93 4.20
C VAL A 138 -9.20 20.51 4.61
N GLY A 139 -9.15 21.78 5.00
CA GLY A 139 -7.88 22.45 5.26
C GLY A 139 -6.91 22.35 4.10
N GLY A 140 -5.69 21.84 4.34
CA GLY A 140 -4.69 21.60 3.31
C GLY A 140 -4.75 20.22 2.66
N ALA A 141 -5.66 19.32 3.10
CA ALA A 141 -5.80 17.98 2.57
C ALA A 141 -6.93 17.89 1.53
N ALA A 142 -6.72 17.14 0.46
CA ALA A 142 -7.73 16.98 -0.60
C ALA A 142 -7.75 15.55 -1.17
N VAL A 143 -8.91 15.15 -1.70
CA VAL A 143 -9.01 13.99 -2.60
C VAL A 143 -8.35 14.37 -3.92
N SER A 144 -7.43 13.56 -4.39
CA SER A 144 -6.71 13.83 -5.64
C SER A 144 -7.65 13.89 -6.85
N GLU A 145 -7.49 14.92 -7.67
CA GLU A 145 -8.17 15.04 -8.96
C GLU A 145 -7.75 13.92 -9.94
N LYS A 146 -6.49 13.48 -9.84
CA LYS A 146 -5.95 12.47 -10.72
C LYS A 146 -6.42 11.06 -10.38
N HIS A 147 -6.52 10.73 -9.07
CA HIS A 147 -6.92 9.41 -8.59
C HIS A 147 -7.72 9.52 -7.30
N ALA A 148 -9.03 9.29 -7.38
CA ALA A 148 -9.95 9.48 -6.27
C ALA A 148 -9.65 8.62 -5.02
N GLY A 149 -8.87 7.55 -5.14
CA GLY A 149 -8.44 6.73 -4.00
C GLY A 149 -7.28 7.33 -3.19
N PHE A 150 -6.71 8.47 -3.62
CA PHE A 150 -5.59 9.13 -2.95
C PHE A 150 -6.03 10.40 -2.26
N VAL A 151 -5.58 10.58 -1.03
CA VAL A 151 -5.59 11.86 -0.32
C VAL A 151 -4.21 12.48 -0.45
N VAL A 152 -4.17 13.74 -0.86
CA VAL A 152 -2.94 14.52 -1.10
C VAL A 152 -2.86 15.72 -0.20
N ASN A 153 -1.65 16.15 0.13
CA ASN A 153 -1.37 17.40 0.81
C ASN A 153 -1.11 18.49 -0.24
N LEU A 154 -2.00 19.47 -0.34
CA LEU A 154 -1.86 20.62 -1.25
C LEU A 154 -0.92 21.70 -0.70
N GLY A 155 -0.46 21.53 0.53
CA GLY A 155 0.39 22.46 1.27
C GLY A 155 -0.23 22.80 2.63
N GLY A 156 0.56 22.61 3.70
CA GLY A 156 0.16 22.95 5.06
C GLY A 156 -0.95 22.09 5.68
N ALA A 157 -1.28 20.92 5.10
CA ALA A 157 -2.25 20.02 5.71
C ALA A 157 -1.76 19.53 7.08
N THR A 158 -2.64 19.59 8.07
CA THR A 158 -2.44 19.00 9.39
C THR A 158 -2.92 17.56 9.43
N ALA A 159 -2.51 16.79 10.44
CA ALA A 159 -3.05 15.44 10.67
C ALA A 159 -4.57 15.47 10.89
N ALA A 160 -5.07 16.53 11.56
CA ALA A 160 -6.51 16.73 11.78
C ALA A 160 -7.27 16.93 10.45
N ASP A 161 -6.72 17.71 9.51
CA ASP A 161 -7.34 17.91 8.19
C ASP A 161 -7.47 16.58 7.44
N VAL A 162 -6.42 15.75 7.48
CA VAL A 162 -6.44 14.43 6.84
C VAL A 162 -7.48 13.52 7.50
N GLN A 163 -7.54 13.47 8.83
CA GLN A 163 -8.52 12.65 9.56
C GLN A 163 -9.95 13.08 9.26
N GLU A 164 -10.22 14.38 9.28
CA GLU A 164 -11.54 14.94 8.99
C GLU A 164 -11.92 14.67 7.52
N LEU A 165 -10.98 14.82 6.59
CA LEU A 165 -11.21 14.49 5.17
C LEU A 165 -11.55 13.02 4.98
N LEU A 166 -10.78 12.10 5.59
CA LEU A 166 -11.05 10.65 5.51
C LEU A 166 -12.46 10.31 6.03
N LYS A 167 -12.84 10.90 7.19
CA LYS A 167 -14.17 10.71 7.76
C LYS A 167 -15.25 11.24 6.83
N ALA A 168 -15.12 12.48 6.35
CA ALA A 168 -16.11 13.11 5.49
C ALA A 168 -16.30 12.37 4.16
N VAL A 169 -15.21 11.85 3.55
CA VAL A 169 -15.26 11.03 2.34
C VAL A 169 -16.01 9.72 2.62
N SER A 170 -15.69 9.01 3.72
CA SER A 170 -16.36 7.76 4.09
C SER A 170 -17.86 7.97 4.34
N ASP A 171 -18.23 9.04 5.05
CA ASP A 171 -19.64 9.37 5.34
C ASP A 171 -20.41 9.69 4.05
N LYS A 172 -19.87 10.55 3.17
CA LYS A 172 -20.51 10.91 1.90
C LYS A 172 -20.68 9.72 0.95
N VAL A 173 -19.69 8.82 0.90
CA VAL A 173 -19.80 7.58 0.10
C VAL A 173 -20.86 6.68 0.71
N PHE A 174 -20.90 6.53 2.05
CA PHE A 174 -21.92 5.73 2.72
C PHE A 174 -23.33 6.26 2.48
N ASP A 175 -23.55 7.56 2.60
CA ASP A 175 -24.84 8.21 2.36
C ASP A 175 -25.37 7.94 0.94
N ARG A 176 -24.47 7.86 -0.05
CA ARG A 176 -24.85 7.66 -1.45
C ARG A 176 -24.95 6.20 -1.85
N THR A 177 -24.17 5.32 -1.25
CA THR A 177 -23.99 3.93 -1.74
C THR A 177 -24.36 2.86 -0.73
N GLY A 178 -24.50 3.22 0.56
CA GLY A 178 -24.63 2.28 1.66
C GLY A 178 -23.33 1.55 2.02
N ILE A 179 -22.21 1.83 1.35
CA ILE A 179 -20.91 1.20 1.58
C ILE A 179 -20.04 2.12 2.42
N ARG A 180 -19.64 1.66 3.60
CA ARG A 180 -18.70 2.38 4.45
C ARG A 180 -17.27 2.05 4.06
N LEU A 181 -16.49 3.09 3.80
CA LEU A 181 -15.07 2.94 3.48
C LEU A 181 -14.25 2.88 4.77
N GLU A 182 -13.33 1.91 4.84
CA GLU A 182 -12.36 1.74 5.93
C GLU A 182 -11.03 2.38 5.53
N PRO A 183 -10.47 3.31 6.34
CA PRO A 183 -9.15 3.87 6.07
C PRO A 183 -8.05 2.80 6.03
N GLU A 184 -7.15 2.89 5.04
CA GLU A 184 -5.90 2.11 4.99
C GLU A 184 -4.76 2.86 5.70
N VAL A 185 -4.87 4.19 5.77
CA VAL A 185 -3.91 5.05 6.48
C VAL A 185 -3.99 4.78 7.99
N ARG A 186 -2.85 4.51 8.60
CA ARG A 186 -2.72 4.29 10.04
C ARG A 186 -2.38 5.60 10.74
N ILE A 187 -3.07 5.86 11.84
CA ILE A 187 -2.92 7.06 12.66
C ILE A 187 -2.42 6.60 14.04
N TRP A 188 -1.29 7.13 14.43
CA TRP A 188 -0.63 6.84 15.70
C TRP A 188 -0.94 7.91 16.75
#